data_71e7a97ca59cbfdcc094859def2762b7
#
_entry.id   71e7a97ca59cbfdcc094859def2762b7
#
_cell.length_a   1.000
_cell.length_b   1.000
_cell.length_c   1.000
_cell.angle_alpha   90.00
_cell.angle_beta   90.00
_cell.angle_gamma   90.00
#
_symmetry.space_group_name_H-M   'P 1'
#
loop_
_entity.id
_entity.type
_entity.pdbx_description
1 polymer ?
#
loop_
_entity_poly.entity_id
_entity_poly.type
_entity_poly.pdbx_seq_one_letter_code
_entity_poly.pdbx_strand_id
1 'polypeptide(L)'
;MDAADEQELVRRVARGDRRAFDELYRRTAPWLEVRLRRRCADPDVVADVLQETYLAVWRAAGSFAGDHVKGSAVGWLWTIAAHRLVDAFRRRARQAQMPQVHPGVTVAPAAEDEVLAGRVGQELEQALAVLPPEVRAVLRATVLDGFSVRETSVLLGVPENTVKSRVRRARIALREALS
;
A
#
# COMPACT_ATOMS: atom_id res chain seq x y z
N MET A 1 12.20 12.70 6.00
CA MET A 1 11.20 12.16 6.95
C MET A 1 11.94 11.16 7.80
N ASP A 2 12.10 11.39 9.10
CA ASP A 2 12.92 10.55 9.96
C ASP A 2 12.06 9.41 10.53
N ALA A 3 12.35 8.16 10.11
CA ALA A 3 11.56 6.99 10.49
C ALA A 3 11.53 6.73 12.03
N ALA A 4 12.54 7.19 12.75
CA ALA A 4 12.60 7.09 14.22
C ALA A 4 11.58 8.01 14.89
N ASP A 5 11.36 9.20 14.30
CA ASP A 5 10.44 10.22 14.79
C ASP A 5 8.97 9.76 14.66
N GLU A 6 8.64 9.09 13.57
CA GLU A 6 7.28 8.60 13.31
C GLU A 6 6.92 7.39 14.16
N GLN A 7 7.89 6.53 14.46
CA GLN A 7 7.68 5.44 15.41
C GLN A 7 7.36 5.95 16.81
N GLU A 8 8.05 7.01 17.25
CA GLU A 8 7.77 7.63 18.55
C GLU A 8 6.39 8.31 18.56
N LEU A 9 6.01 8.97 17.46
CA LEU A 9 4.65 9.52 17.33
C LEU A 9 3.59 8.43 17.47
N VAL A 10 3.76 7.28 16.79
CA VAL A 10 2.80 6.16 16.92
C VAL A 10 2.75 5.60 18.35
N ARG A 11 3.89 5.50 19.05
CA ARG A 11 3.91 5.09 20.46
C ARG A 11 3.17 6.07 21.37
N ARG A 12 3.28 7.37 21.11
CA ARG A 12 2.53 8.41 21.84
C ARG A 12 1.04 8.34 21.53
N VAL A 13 0.67 8.12 20.28
CA VAL A 13 -0.73 7.87 19.87
C VAL A 13 -1.31 6.66 20.62
N ALA A 14 -0.53 5.58 20.78
CA ALA A 14 -0.92 4.40 21.55
C ALA A 14 -1.26 4.71 23.02
N ARG A 15 -0.69 5.79 23.57
CA ARG A 15 -0.97 6.30 24.92
C ARG A 15 -2.11 7.32 24.97
N GLY A 16 -2.80 7.54 23.84
CA GLY A 16 -3.90 8.51 23.73
C GLY A 16 -3.50 9.96 23.51
N ASP A 17 -2.24 10.22 23.11
CA ASP A 17 -1.75 11.57 22.85
C ASP A 17 -2.31 12.12 21.52
N ARG A 18 -3.32 13.00 21.62
CA ARG A 18 -3.96 13.64 20.46
C ARG A 18 -3.00 14.54 19.68
N ARG A 19 -2.08 15.24 20.37
CA ARG A 19 -1.11 16.11 19.69
C ARG A 19 -0.12 15.31 18.84
N ALA A 20 0.28 14.13 19.33
CA ALA A 20 1.09 13.21 18.55
C ALA A 20 0.34 12.66 17.34
N PHE A 21 -0.97 12.43 17.44
CA PHE A 21 -1.80 12.02 16.32
C PHE A 21 -1.93 13.12 15.26
N ASP A 22 -2.19 14.36 15.68
CA ASP A 22 -2.27 15.51 14.77
C ASP A 22 -0.94 15.71 14.02
N GLU A 23 0.18 15.55 14.72
CA GLU A 23 1.52 15.67 14.13
C GLU A 23 1.79 14.51 13.16
N LEU A 24 1.44 13.26 13.52
CA LEU A 24 1.55 12.10 12.63
C LEU A 24 0.72 12.31 11.37
N TYR A 25 -0.54 12.75 11.52
CA TYR A 25 -1.42 13.07 10.40
C TYR A 25 -0.80 14.11 9.48
N ARG A 26 -0.37 15.26 10.04
CA ARG A 26 0.21 16.37 9.28
C ARG A 26 1.44 15.95 8.47
N ARG A 27 2.28 15.06 9.01
CA ARG A 27 3.50 14.58 8.35
C ARG A 27 3.23 13.53 7.28
N THR A 28 2.25 12.67 7.49
CA THR A 28 2.10 11.46 6.65
C THR A 28 0.90 11.51 5.71
N ALA A 29 -0.14 12.33 5.98
CA ALA A 29 -1.33 12.38 5.14
C ALA A 29 -1.05 12.85 3.70
N PRO A 30 -0.23 13.87 3.43
CA PRO A 30 0.06 14.27 2.05
C PRO A 30 0.74 13.16 1.23
N TRP A 31 1.70 12.48 1.84
CA TRP A 31 2.37 11.35 1.21
C TRP A 31 1.40 10.18 0.95
N LEU A 32 0.56 9.85 1.93
CA LEU A 32 -0.41 8.77 1.83
C LEU A 32 -1.46 9.06 0.74
N GLU A 33 -1.95 10.30 0.69
CA GLU A 33 -2.92 10.76 -0.31
C GLU A 33 -2.36 10.62 -1.74
N VAL A 34 -1.15 11.10 -1.98
CA VAL A 34 -0.48 10.95 -3.28
C VAL A 34 -0.37 9.48 -3.68
N ARG A 35 -0.01 8.61 -2.73
CA ARG A 35 0.14 7.19 -2.96
C ARG A 35 -1.20 6.49 -3.24
N LEU A 36 -2.28 6.90 -2.57
CA LEU A 36 -3.64 6.41 -2.84
C LEU A 36 -4.15 6.89 -4.19
N ARG A 37 -3.94 8.16 -4.56
CA ARG A 37 -4.35 8.73 -5.86
C ARG A 37 -3.69 8.03 -7.05
N ARG A 38 -2.48 7.54 -6.90
CA ARG A 38 -1.82 6.71 -7.92
C ARG A 38 -2.52 5.36 -8.17
N ARG A 39 -3.37 4.91 -7.24
CA ARG A 39 -4.07 3.60 -7.29
C ARG A 39 -5.57 3.72 -7.45
N CYS A 40 -6.13 4.89 -7.20
CA CYS A 40 -7.55 5.17 -7.30
C CYS A 40 -7.74 6.57 -7.87
N ALA A 41 -8.35 6.64 -9.06
CA ALA A 41 -8.63 7.91 -9.74
C ALA A 41 -9.81 8.67 -9.13
N ASP A 42 -10.64 7.99 -8.30
CA ASP A 42 -11.80 8.58 -7.67
C ASP A 42 -11.41 9.34 -6.39
N PRO A 43 -11.52 10.68 -6.36
CA PRO A 43 -11.10 11.49 -5.22
C PRO A 43 -11.94 11.23 -3.96
N ASP A 44 -13.22 10.87 -4.09
CA ASP A 44 -14.10 10.61 -2.95
C ASP A 44 -13.69 9.31 -2.26
N VAL A 45 -13.38 8.27 -3.04
CA VAL A 45 -12.83 7.02 -2.50
C VAL A 45 -11.48 7.25 -1.81
N VAL A 46 -10.61 8.08 -2.39
CA VAL A 46 -9.31 8.42 -1.78
C VAL A 46 -9.51 9.13 -0.44
N ALA A 47 -10.42 10.11 -0.38
CA ALA A 47 -10.72 10.83 0.85
C ALA A 47 -11.28 9.91 1.95
N ASP A 48 -12.23 9.06 1.60
CA ASP A 48 -12.81 8.07 2.53
C ASP A 48 -11.77 7.09 3.05
N VAL A 49 -10.93 6.54 2.17
CA VAL A 49 -9.85 5.61 2.53
C VAL A 49 -8.84 6.29 3.44
N LEU A 50 -8.48 7.55 3.16
CA LEU A 50 -7.58 8.33 4.01
C LEU A 50 -8.17 8.50 5.42
N GLN A 51 -9.42 8.91 5.52
CA GLN A 51 -10.11 9.07 6.79
C GLN A 51 -10.21 7.75 7.56
N GLU A 52 -10.69 6.68 6.93
CA GLU A 52 -10.79 5.35 7.54
C GLU A 52 -9.43 4.82 8.02
N THR A 53 -8.36 5.15 7.27
CA THR A 53 -6.99 4.77 7.65
C THR A 53 -6.58 5.42 8.97
N TYR A 54 -6.75 6.73 9.12
CA TYR A 54 -6.35 7.41 10.35
C TYR A 54 -7.24 7.06 11.55
N LEU A 55 -8.52 6.78 11.33
CA LEU A 55 -9.38 6.20 12.37
C LEU A 55 -8.89 4.81 12.81
N ALA A 56 -8.44 3.99 11.87
CA ALA A 56 -7.86 2.69 12.18
C ALA A 56 -6.50 2.82 12.90
N VAL A 57 -5.66 3.76 12.47
CA VAL A 57 -4.38 4.09 13.13
C VAL A 57 -4.60 4.47 14.58
N TRP A 58 -5.55 5.35 14.87
CA TRP A 58 -5.88 5.75 16.23
C TRP A 58 -6.27 4.55 17.11
N ARG A 59 -7.09 3.64 16.57
CA ARG A 59 -7.56 2.45 17.30
C ARG A 59 -6.49 1.36 17.45
N ALA A 60 -5.63 1.23 16.45
CA ALA A 60 -4.64 0.14 16.35
C ALA A 60 -3.23 0.55 16.82
N ALA A 61 -3.01 1.81 17.21
CA ALA A 61 -1.68 2.30 17.62
C ALA A 61 -1.07 1.46 18.75
N GLY A 62 -1.89 0.97 19.67
CA GLY A 62 -1.45 0.09 20.77
C GLY A 62 -0.87 -1.25 20.29
N SER A 63 -1.33 -1.77 19.15
CA SER A 63 -0.80 -2.99 18.56
C SER A 63 0.54 -2.78 17.85
N PHE A 64 0.84 -1.54 17.43
CA PHE A 64 2.13 -1.19 16.85
C PHE A 64 3.24 -1.08 17.92
N ALA A 65 2.91 -0.65 19.13
CA ALA A 65 3.86 -0.47 20.23
C ALA A 65 4.47 -1.77 20.76
N GLY A 66 3.99 -2.92 20.32
CA GLY A 66 4.59 -4.22 20.62
C GLY A 66 5.60 -4.64 19.55
N ASP A 67 6.74 -5.12 19.93
CA ASP A 67 7.97 -5.49 19.19
C ASP A 67 7.83 -6.36 17.91
N HIS A 68 6.67 -6.53 17.33
CA HIS A 68 6.43 -7.51 16.27
C HIS A 68 6.37 -6.97 14.84
N VAL A 69 6.37 -5.65 14.62
CA VAL A 69 6.40 -5.10 13.27
C VAL A 69 7.83 -4.78 12.90
N LYS A 70 8.49 -5.71 12.20
CA LYS A 70 9.75 -5.45 11.47
C LYS A 70 9.47 -4.50 10.30
N GLY A 71 9.19 -3.23 10.60
CA GLY A 71 8.89 -2.24 9.56
C GLY A 71 8.80 -0.83 10.13
N SER A 72 8.92 0.15 9.25
CA SER A 72 8.75 1.56 9.62
C SER A 72 7.28 1.85 9.96
N ALA A 73 7.03 2.88 10.78
CA ALA A 73 5.68 3.38 11.08
C ALA A 73 4.91 3.73 9.79
N VAL A 74 5.62 4.28 8.81
CA VAL A 74 5.07 4.60 7.47
C VAL A 74 4.64 3.35 6.71
N GLY A 75 5.45 2.28 6.76
CA GLY A 75 5.09 0.99 6.16
C GLY A 75 3.84 0.36 6.79
N TRP A 76 3.74 0.42 8.11
CA TRP A 76 2.55 -0.03 8.84
C TRP A 76 1.30 0.79 8.48
N LEU A 77 1.44 2.12 8.44
CA LEU A 77 0.36 3.03 8.05
C LEU A 77 -0.11 2.74 6.62
N TRP A 78 0.83 2.50 5.71
CA TRP A 78 0.52 2.10 4.34
C TRP A 78 -0.23 0.76 4.29
N THR A 79 0.17 -0.22 5.09
CA THR A 79 -0.54 -1.52 5.14
C THR A 79 -2.00 -1.34 5.53
N ILE A 80 -2.31 -0.48 6.52
CA ILE A 80 -3.69 -0.16 6.90
C ILE A 80 -4.43 0.49 5.72
N ALA A 81 -3.83 1.51 5.08
CA ALA A 81 -4.43 2.20 3.95
C ALA A 81 -4.70 1.27 2.76
N ALA A 82 -3.76 0.39 2.46
CA ALA A 82 -3.88 -0.60 1.41
C ALA A 82 -5.08 -1.55 1.64
N HIS A 83 -5.26 -2.03 2.87
CA HIS A 83 -6.43 -2.84 3.23
C HIS A 83 -7.74 -2.06 3.07
N ARG A 84 -7.78 -0.79 3.50
CA ARG A 84 -8.97 0.07 3.33
C ARG A 84 -9.30 0.31 1.86
N LEU A 85 -8.27 0.51 1.03
CA LEU A 85 -8.47 0.68 -0.42
C LEU A 85 -9.08 -0.57 -1.07
N VAL A 86 -8.59 -1.77 -0.72
CA VAL A 86 -9.18 -3.03 -1.20
C VAL A 86 -10.61 -3.21 -0.73
N ASP A 87 -10.91 -2.87 0.52
CA ASP A 87 -12.28 -2.94 1.03
C ASP A 87 -13.21 -1.95 0.31
N ALA A 88 -12.73 -0.75 -0.02
CA ALA A 88 -13.47 0.23 -0.83
C ALA A 88 -13.77 -0.33 -2.23
N PHE A 89 -12.79 -0.94 -2.91
CA PHE A 89 -13.03 -1.59 -4.20
C PHE A 89 -14.01 -2.76 -4.12
N ARG A 90 -13.94 -3.57 -3.06
CA ARG A 90 -14.90 -4.66 -2.83
C ARG A 90 -16.32 -4.15 -2.59
N ARG A 91 -16.47 -3.07 -1.83
CA ARG A 91 -17.78 -2.43 -1.61
C ARG A 91 -18.36 -1.94 -2.93
N ARG A 92 -17.56 -1.27 -3.73
CA ARG A 92 -17.93 -0.74 -5.04
C ARG A 92 -18.30 -1.84 -6.05
N ALA A 93 -17.51 -2.91 -6.12
CA ALA A 93 -17.81 -4.06 -6.98
C ALA A 93 -19.14 -4.73 -6.61
N ARG A 94 -19.47 -4.81 -5.32
CA ARG A 94 -20.77 -5.32 -4.85
C ARG A 94 -21.93 -4.39 -5.22
N GLN A 95 -21.73 -3.07 -5.12
CA GLN A 95 -22.71 -2.08 -5.54
C GLN A 95 -22.93 -2.05 -7.06
N ALA A 96 -21.89 -2.27 -7.85
CA ALA A 96 -21.95 -2.33 -9.30
C ALA A 96 -22.62 -3.63 -9.84
N GLN A 97 -22.73 -4.68 -9.01
CA GLN A 97 -23.48 -5.90 -9.34
C GLN A 97 -25.00 -5.74 -9.20
N MET A 98 -25.49 -4.67 -8.61
CA MET A 98 -26.86 -4.19 -8.81
C MET A 98 -26.90 -3.46 -10.16
N PRO A 99 -27.92 -3.70 -11.03
CA PRO A 99 -27.84 -3.28 -12.43
C PRO A 99 -27.84 -1.76 -12.57
N GLN A 100 -26.68 -1.18 -12.71
CA GLN A 100 -26.45 0.16 -13.24
C GLN A 100 -25.10 0.25 -13.96
N VAL A 101 -25.13 0.98 -15.08
CA VAL A 101 -24.11 1.12 -16.13
C VAL A 101 -22.78 1.67 -15.60
N HIS A 102 -21.67 1.12 -16.09
CA HIS A 102 -20.28 1.33 -15.69
C HIS A 102 -19.65 2.63 -16.21
N PRO A 103 -18.62 3.12 -15.49
CA PRO A 103 -17.33 3.29 -16.16
C PRO A 103 -16.23 2.47 -15.48
N GLY A 104 -15.37 1.88 -16.33
CA GLY A 104 -14.31 0.98 -15.93
C GLY A 104 -13.26 1.62 -15.04
N VAL A 105 -12.82 0.86 -14.05
CA VAL A 105 -11.63 1.18 -13.26
C VAL A 105 -10.40 0.87 -14.11
N THR A 106 -9.85 1.90 -14.73
CA THR A 106 -8.54 1.81 -15.38
C THR A 106 -7.49 2.00 -14.28
N VAL A 107 -6.79 0.93 -13.93
CA VAL A 107 -5.57 1.03 -13.12
C VAL A 107 -4.50 1.62 -14.03
N ALA A 108 -4.27 2.92 -13.92
CA ALA A 108 -3.16 3.56 -14.59
C ALA A 108 -1.83 3.01 -14.02
N PRO A 109 -0.86 2.61 -14.88
CA PRO A 109 0.46 2.26 -14.40
C PRO A 109 1.11 3.49 -13.79
N ALA A 110 1.60 3.36 -12.53
CA ALA A 110 2.30 4.42 -11.84
C ALA A 110 3.62 4.69 -12.55
N ALA A 111 3.74 5.87 -13.14
CA ALA A 111 5.01 6.45 -13.51
C ALA A 111 5.67 7.04 -12.25
N GLU A 112 6.92 6.66 -12.05
CA GLU A 112 7.97 7.35 -11.30
C GLU A 112 7.74 7.68 -9.83
N ASP A 113 8.26 6.80 -8.94
CA ASP A 113 8.69 7.14 -7.59
C ASP A 113 10.18 7.56 -7.67
N GLU A 114 10.45 8.80 -8.01
CA GLU A 114 11.73 9.43 -7.72
C GLU A 114 11.70 10.06 -6.33
N VAL A 115 12.76 9.75 -5.60
CA VAL A 115 13.24 10.28 -4.32
C VAL A 115 12.97 9.39 -3.10
N LEU A 116 13.80 8.38 -2.97
CA LEU A 116 14.52 7.90 -1.75
C LEU A 116 15.14 6.52 -2.01
N ALA A 117 16.07 6.45 -2.96
CA ALA A 117 16.82 5.23 -3.17
C ALA A 117 18.30 5.57 -3.36
N GLY A 118 19.06 5.36 -2.31
CA GLY A 118 20.50 5.18 -2.44
C GLY A 118 20.82 3.97 -3.35
N ARG A 119 22.09 3.70 -3.62
CA ARG A 119 22.58 2.66 -4.58
C ARG A 119 21.81 1.34 -4.59
N VAL A 120 21.30 0.88 -3.44
CA VAL A 120 20.48 -0.34 -3.31
C VAL A 120 19.12 -0.19 -4.06
N GLY A 121 18.60 1.03 -4.21
CA GLY A 121 17.39 1.29 -4.96
C GLY A 121 17.58 1.11 -6.46
N GLN A 122 18.73 1.49 -7.01
CA GLN A 122 18.98 1.39 -8.45
C GLN A 122 19.14 -0.06 -8.91
N GLU A 123 19.84 -0.90 -8.15
CA GLU A 123 19.99 -2.32 -8.45
C GLU A 123 18.64 -3.05 -8.37
N LEU A 124 17.83 -2.73 -7.36
CA LEU A 124 16.48 -3.26 -7.23
C LEU A 124 15.55 -2.76 -8.35
N GLU A 125 15.63 -1.49 -8.73
CA GLU A 125 14.85 -0.95 -9.85
C GLU A 125 15.24 -1.58 -11.18
N GLN A 126 16.53 -1.79 -11.43
CA GLN A 126 17.01 -2.50 -12.62
C GLN A 126 16.51 -3.94 -12.65
N ALA A 127 16.60 -4.66 -11.52
CA ALA A 127 16.07 -6.00 -11.39
C ALA A 127 14.54 -6.06 -11.58
N LEU A 128 13.82 -5.05 -11.09
CA LEU A 128 12.37 -4.93 -11.31
C LEU A 128 12.04 -4.58 -12.76
N ALA A 129 12.88 -3.79 -13.45
CA ALA A 129 12.67 -3.40 -14.85
C ALA A 129 12.73 -4.58 -15.81
N VAL A 130 13.48 -5.62 -15.49
CA VAL A 130 13.58 -6.87 -16.29
C VAL A 130 12.32 -7.74 -16.19
N LEU A 131 11.50 -7.55 -15.13
CA LEU A 131 10.26 -8.32 -14.96
C LEU A 131 9.18 -7.89 -15.95
N PRO A 132 8.40 -8.84 -16.52
CA PRO A 132 7.18 -8.52 -17.27
C PRO A 132 6.26 -7.60 -16.46
N PRO A 133 5.56 -6.64 -17.10
CA PRO A 133 4.73 -5.65 -16.39
C PRO A 133 3.73 -6.25 -15.41
N GLU A 134 3.07 -7.35 -15.81
CA GLU A 134 2.08 -8.04 -15.00
C GLU A 134 2.69 -8.79 -13.78
N VAL A 135 3.95 -9.24 -13.88
CA VAL A 135 4.70 -9.85 -12.79
C VAL A 135 5.17 -8.78 -11.81
N ARG A 136 5.65 -7.66 -12.35
CA ARG A 136 6.05 -6.48 -11.57
C ARG A 136 4.89 -5.90 -10.77
N ALA A 137 3.69 -5.76 -11.40
CA ALA A 137 2.49 -5.26 -10.72
C ALA A 137 2.11 -6.14 -9.54
N VAL A 138 2.12 -7.46 -9.70
CA VAL A 138 1.84 -8.42 -8.61
C VAL A 138 2.89 -8.33 -7.51
N LEU A 139 4.17 -8.24 -7.87
CA LEU A 139 5.25 -8.14 -6.90
C LEU A 139 5.16 -6.84 -6.08
N ARG A 140 4.89 -5.71 -6.74
CA ARG A 140 4.65 -4.43 -6.05
C ARG A 140 3.50 -4.56 -5.06
N ALA A 141 2.35 -5.05 -5.51
CA ALA A 141 1.17 -5.19 -4.67
C ALA A 141 1.43 -6.09 -3.45
N THR A 142 2.08 -7.25 -3.64
CA THR A 142 2.26 -8.22 -2.55
C THR A 142 3.44 -7.91 -1.64
N VAL A 143 4.55 -7.40 -2.17
CA VAL A 143 5.80 -7.23 -1.40
C VAL A 143 5.99 -5.78 -0.96
N LEU A 144 5.80 -4.82 -1.86
CA LEU A 144 6.04 -3.41 -1.55
C LEU A 144 4.81 -2.75 -0.91
N ASP A 145 3.62 -3.18 -1.30
CA ASP A 145 2.36 -2.60 -0.81
C ASP A 145 1.72 -3.46 0.31
N GLY A 146 2.23 -4.67 0.56
CA GLY A 146 1.82 -5.53 1.65
C GLY A 146 0.43 -6.17 1.49
N PHE A 147 -0.13 -6.19 0.27
CA PHE A 147 -1.40 -6.85 0.00
C PHE A 147 -1.27 -8.37 0.09
N SER A 148 -2.28 -9.02 0.66
CA SER A 148 -2.42 -10.47 0.58
C SER A 148 -2.68 -10.93 -0.86
N VAL A 149 -2.49 -12.21 -1.14
CA VAL A 149 -2.80 -12.80 -2.45
C VAL A 149 -4.24 -12.51 -2.87
N ARG A 150 -5.18 -12.64 -1.93
CA ARG A 150 -6.61 -12.39 -2.18
C ARG A 150 -6.87 -10.92 -2.51
N GLU A 151 -6.27 -10.00 -1.79
CA GLU A 151 -6.40 -8.56 -2.02
C GLU A 151 -5.77 -8.15 -3.34
N THR A 152 -4.58 -8.68 -3.64
CA THR A 152 -3.93 -8.46 -4.93
C THR A 152 -4.77 -9.01 -6.09
N SER A 153 -5.44 -10.16 -5.91
CA SER A 153 -6.38 -10.72 -6.87
C SER A 153 -7.52 -9.76 -7.19
N VAL A 154 -8.12 -9.17 -6.15
CA VAL A 154 -9.20 -8.17 -6.31
C VAL A 154 -8.67 -6.89 -6.96
N LEU A 155 -7.52 -6.39 -6.48
CA LEU A 155 -6.92 -5.13 -6.95
C LEU A 155 -6.54 -5.17 -8.43
N LEU A 156 -5.97 -6.30 -8.87
CA LEU A 156 -5.47 -6.46 -10.24
C LEU A 156 -6.46 -7.18 -11.18
N GLY A 157 -7.63 -7.58 -10.67
CA GLY A 157 -8.63 -8.30 -11.46
C GLY A 157 -8.17 -9.65 -11.99
N VAL A 158 -7.24 -10.35 -11.30
CA VAL A 158 -6.70 -11.64 -11.74
C VAL A 158 -6.95 -12.73 -10.69
N PRO A 159 -7.10 -14.02 -11.09
CA PRO A 159 -7.31 -15.12 -10.14
C PRO A 159 -6.18 -15.23 -9.11
N GLU A 160 -6.47 -15.66 -7.88
CA GLU A 160 -5.48 -15.86 -6.82
C GLU A 160 -4.34 -16.80 -7.23
N ASN A 161 -4.63 -17.85 -8.00
CA ASN A 161 -3.60 -18.76 -8.51
C ASN A 161 -2.65 -18.05 -9.49
N THR A 162 -3.15 -17.09 -10.26
CA THR A 162 -2.33 -16.27 -11.14
C THR A 162 -1.43 -15.33 -10.32
N VAL A 163 -1.93 -14.76 -9.23
CA VAL A 163 -1.12 -13.98 -8.29
C VAL A 163 0.01 -14.83 -7.72
N LYS A 164 -0.31 -16.03 -7.18
CA LYS A 164 0.69 -16.97 -6.61
C LYS A 164 1.78 -17.34 -7.62
N SER A 165 1.39 -17.68 -8.85
CA SER A 165 2.34 -18.07 -9.90
C SER A 165 3.23 -16.90 -10.34
N ARG A 166 2.68 -15.69 -10.45
CA ARG A 166 3.44 -14.47 -10.76
C ARG A 166 4.41 -14.07 -9.65
N VAL A 167 4.01 -14.17 -8.38
CA VAL A 167 4.93 -13.96 -7.23
C VAL A 167 6.09 -14.95 -7.26
N ARG A 168 5.79 -16.24 -7.53
CA ARG A 168 6.86 -17.26 -7.65
C ARG A 168 7.83 -16.92 -8.78
N ARG A 169 7.31 -16.55 -9.95
CA ARG A 169 8.14 -16.15 -11.11
C ARG A 169 8.99 -14.93 -10.80
N ALA A 170 8.42 -13.92 -10.15
CA ALA A 170 9.16 -12.73 -9.73
C ALA A 170 10.32 -13.08 -8.79
N ARG A 171 10.09 -13.95 -7.79
CA ARG A 171 11.14 -14.37 -6.83
C ARG A 171 12.29 -15.11 -7.50
N ILE A 172 11.99 -15.95 -8.49
CA ILE A 172 13.02 -16.68 -9.26
C ILE A 172 13.85 -15.66 -10.05
N ALA A 173 13.21 -14.81 -10.84
CA ALA A 173 13.90 -13.83 -11.67
C ALA A 173 14.73 -12.83 -10.85
N LEU A 174 14.22 -12.35 -9.69
CA LEU A 174 15.00 -11.48 -8.80
C LEU A 174 16.20 -12.19 -8.18
N ARG A 175 16.07 -13.48 -7.85
CA ARG A 175 17.22 -14.23 -7.33
C ARG A 175 18.30 -14.40 -8.39
N GLU A 176 17.93 -14.64 -9.65
CA GLU A 176 18.86 -14.74 -10.78
C GLU A 176 19.53 -13.39 -11.10
N ALA A 177 18.80 -12.28 -10.96
CA ALA A 177 19.31 -10.93 -11.25
C ALA A 177 20.22 -10.38 -10.15
N LEU A 178 20.13 -10.89 -8.90
CA LEU A 178 20.88 -10.43 -7.73
C LEU A 178 21.96 -11.43 -7.30
N SER A 179 22.19 -12.49 -8.08
CA SER A 179 23.27 -13.48 -7.88
C SER A 179 24.49 -13.14 -8.70
#